data_eceeb42a6f7555efd591b607efc8f418
#
_entry.id   eceeb42a6f7555efd591b607efc8f418
#
_cell.length_a   1.000
_cell.length_b   1.000
_cell.length_c   1.000
_cell.angle_alpha   90.00
_cell.angle_beta   90.00
_cell.angle_gamma   90.00
#
_symmetry.space_group_name_H-M   'P 1'
#
loop_
_entity.id
_entity.type
_entity.pdbx_description
1 polymer ?
#
loop_
_entity_poly.entity_id
_entity_poly.type
_entity_poly.pdbx_seq_one_letter_code
_entity_poly.pdbx_strand_id
1 'polypeptide(L)'
;MWRKALVLLVLAMPAAAEDWVPLTGAQIQEALTGKKLQYENAWQDFRASGRTLYNAGRDSWGYWAVRDDQYCSQWPPQAPWDCYDVSQKGDQIRFTGAFNDVSEGVFVEE
;
A
#
# COMPACT_ATOMS: atom_id res chain seq x y z
N MET A 1 -41.26 -22.84 16.56
CA MET A 1 -41.01 -22.44 16.59
C MET A 1 -40.21 -21.68 16.52
N TRP A 2 -39.83 -21.20 16.53
CA TRP A 2 -39.29 -20.43 16.75
C TRP A 2 -38.13 -20.17 16.28
N ARG A 3 -37.68 -20.23 16.26
CA ARG A 3 -36.75 -20.03 16.08
C ARG A 3 -36.26 -19.36 15.25
N LYS A 4 -36.20 -19.07 15.01
CA LYS A 4 -35.84 -18.60 14.33
C LYS A 4 -35.24 -17.63 14.14
N ALA A 5 -35.04 -17.21 14.35
CA ALA A 5 -34.71 -16.20 14.22
C ALA A 5 -33.52 -15.80 14.27
N LEU A 6 -33.09 -15.80 14.64
CA LEU A 6 -32.06 -15.47 14.91
C LEU A 6 -31.10 -15.24 14.10
N VAL A 7 -30.76 -15.65 13.78
CA VAL A 7 -29.90 -15.70 12.95
C VAL A 7 -29.48 -14.55 12.39
N LEU A 8 -30.06 -14.01 12.04
CA LEU A 8 -29.84 -12.98 11.39
C LEU A 8 -28.82 -12.15 11.77
N LEU A 9 -28.75 -11.94 12.69
CA LEU A 9 -27.94 -11.10 13.18
C LEU A 9 -26.65 -11.08 12.68
N VAL A 10 -26.23 -11.92 12.64
CA VAL A 10 -25.04 -12.08 12.23
C VAL A 10 -24.55 -11.30 11.20
N LEU A 11 -25.20 -11.10 10.39
CA LEU A 11 -24.82 -10.44 9.31
C LEU A 11 -24.16 -9.17 9.46
N ALA A 12 -24.31 -8.50 10.32
CA ALA A 12 -23.77 -7.20 10.42
C ALA A 12 -22.30 -7.10 10.46
N MET A 13 -21.64 -8.07 10.79
CA MET A 13 -20.30 -7.99 10.89
C MET A 13 -19.46 -7.52 9.80
N PRO A 14 -19.62 -7.79 8.68
CA PRO A 14 -18.76 -7.48 7.56
C PRO A 14 -18.18 -6.10 7.52
N ALA A 15 -18.87 -5.19 7.97
CA ALA A 15 -18.42 -3.85 7.83
C ALA A 15 -17.08 -3.57 8.45
N ALA A 16 -16.78 -4.24 9.49
CA ALA A 16 -15.56 -3.94 10.19
C ALA A 16 -14.31 -4.26 9.40
N ALA A 17 -14.41 -5.08 8.44
CA ALA A 17 -13.25 -5.48 7.70
C ALA A 17 -12.73 -4.42 6.78
N GLU A 18 -13.42 -3.31 6.68
CA GLU A 18 -13.01 -2.28 5.75
C GLU A 18 -12.06 -1.24 6.31
N ASP A 19 -11.59 -1.42 7.51
CA ASP A 19 -10.71 -0.42 8.11
C ASP A 19 -9.31 -0.50 7.53
N TRP A 20 -8.62 0.63 7.53
CA TRP A 20 -7.22 0.68 7.17
C TRP A 20 -6.38 0.16 8.32
N VAL A 21 -5.46 -0.73 8.03
CA VAL A 21 -4.61 -1.35 9.03
C VAL A 21 -3.17 -0.90 8.82
N PRO A 22 -2.55 -0.27 9.83
CA PRO A 22 -1.14 0.13 9.69
C PRO A 22 -0.24 -1.09 9.58
N LEU A 23 0.79 -1.01 8.74
CA LEU A 23 1.70 -2.12 8.52
C LEU A 23 3.03 -1.89 9.22
N THR A 24 3.60 -2.96 9.75
CA THR A 24 4.97 -2.94 10.28
C THR A 24 5.94 -3.02 9.11
N GLY A 25 7.22 -2.79 9.38
CA GLY A 25 8.25 -2.89 8.35
C GLY A 25 8.25 -4.24 7.67
N ALA A 26 8.15 -5.32 8.43
CA ALA A 26 8.15 -6.66 7.85
C ALA A 26 6.93 -6.87 6.94
N GLN A 27 5.79 -6.33 7.34
CA GLN A 27 4.59 -6.44 6.54
C GLN A 27 4.67 -5.62 5.26
N ILE A 28 5.29 -4.44 5.34
CA ILE A 28 5.50 -3.61 4.16
C ILE A 28 6.38 -4.34 3.16
N GLN A 29 7.47 -4.92 3.65
CA GLN A 29 8.41 -5.62 2.80
C GLN A 29 7.71 -6.77 2.07
N GLU A 30 6.91 -7.54 2.79
CA GLU A 30 6.21 -8.65 2.20
C GLU A 30 5.11 -8.20 1.25
N ALA A 31 4.39 -7.16 1.60
CA ALA A 31 3.27 -6.70 0.78
C ALA A 31 3.71 -6.12 -0.55
N LEU A 32 4.84 -5.42 -0.58
CA LEU A 32 5.22 -4.69 -1.78
C LEU A 32 6.20 -5.43 -2.69
N THR A 33 7.07 -6.29 -2.15
CA THR A 33 8.12 -6.90 -2.96
C THR A 33 7.55 -7.69 -4.13
N GLY A 34 7.96 -7.32 -5.33
CA GLY A 34 7.53 -8.01 -6.54
C GLY A 34 6.14 -7.65 -7.00
N LYS A 35 5.53 -6.62 -6.41
CA LYS A 35 4.17 -6.25 -6.75
C LYS A 35 4.12 -4.94 -7.51
N LYS A 36 2.98 -4.69 -8.14
CA LYS A 36 2.72 -3.44 -8.85
C LYS A 36 1.46 -2.82 -8.29
N LEU A 37 1.50 -1.52 -8.06
CA LEU A 37 0.33 -0.75 -7.64
C LEU A 37 -0.13 0.15 -8.76
N GLN A 38 -1.44 0.27 -8.90
CA GLN A 38 -2.06 1.21 -9.82
C GLN A 38 -2.62 2.37 -9.02
N TYR A 39 -2.12 3.57 -9.28
CA TYR A 39 -2.63 4.80 -8.70
C TYR A 39 -3.63 5.43 -9.67
N GLU A 40 -4.17 6.57 -9.32
CA GLU A 40 -5.17 7.20 -10.17
C GLU A 40 -4.64 7.52 -11.56
N ASN A 41 -3.44 8.06 -11.66
CA ASN A 41 -2.86 8.45 -12.95
C ASN A 41 -1.45 7.93 -13.16
N ALA A 42 -1.10 6.84 -12.50
CA ALA A 42 0.26 6.31 -12.58
C ALA A 42 0.28 4.88 -12.06
N TRP A 43 1.37 4.17 -12.32
CA TRP A 43 1.58 2.87 -11.69
C TRP A 43 3.02 2.80 -11.21
N GLN A 44 3.27 1.86 -10.32
CA GLN A 44 4.61 1.70 -9.75
C GLN A 44 4.84 0.24 -9.41
N ASP A 45 6.03 -0.28 -9.76
CA ASP A 45 6.39 -1.61 -9.32
C ASP A 45 7.53 -1.54 -8.30
N PHE A 46 7.61 -2.55 -7.44
CA PHE A 46 8.56 -2.58 -6.35
C PHE A 46 9.36 -3.87 -6.48
N ARG A 47 10.60 -3.75 -6.95
CA ARG A 47 11.39 -4.93 -7.29
C ARG A 47 12.19 -5.43 -6.11
N ALA A 48 12.40 -6.74 -6.08
CA ALA A 48 13.17 -7.35 -5.00
C ALA A 48 14.61 -6.81 -4.96
N SER A 49 15.09 -6.29 -6.08
CA SER A 49 16.42 -5.72 -6.15
C SER A 49 16.58 -4.42 -5.38
N GLY A 50 15.47 -3.80 -4.99
CA GLY A 50 15.51 -2.46 -4.39
C GLY A 50 15.28 -1.37 -5.41
N ARG A 51 15.05 -1.71 -6.68
CA ARG A 51 14.69 -0.72 -7.68
C ARG A 51 13.19 -0.59 -7.73
N THR A 52 12.73 0.59 -8.10
CA THR A 52 11.30 0.81 -8.28
C THR A 52 11.10 1.61 -9.57
N LEU A 53 10.08 1.24 -10.33
CA LEU A 53 9.75 1.93 -11.56
C LEU A 53 8.40 2.60 -11.40
N TYR A 54 8.37 3.91 -11.58
CA TYR A 54 7.15 4.71 -11.48
C TYR A 54 6.83 5.26 -12.85
N ASN A 55 5.59 5.16 -13.28
CA ASN A 55 5.19 5.64 -14.59
C ASN A 55 3.91 6.47 -14.50
N ALA A 56 4.05 7.75 -14.77
CA ALA A 56 2.93 8.67 -14.86
C ALA A 56 2.95 9.30 -16.26
N GLY A 57 3.11 8.46 -17.26
CA GLY A 57 3.23 8.92 -18.65
C GLY A 57 4.59 8.58 -19.22
N ARG A 58 5.58 8.39 -18.38
CA ARG A 58 6.88 7.91 -18.80
C ARG A 58 7.61 7.32 -17.63
N ASP A 59 8.62 6.52 -17.92
CA ASP A 59 9.33 5.77 -16.88
C ASP A 59 10.21 6.67 -16.04
N SER A 60 10.15 6.45 -14.72
CA SER A 60 11.04 7.08 -13.77
C SER A 60 11.58 5.98 -12.87
N TRP A 61 12.90 5.85 -12.81
CA TRP A 61 13.53 4.82 -11.98
C TRP A 61 14.02 5.40 -10.68
N GLY A 62 13.76 4.69 -9.61
CA GLY A 62 14.25 5.07 -8.30
C GLY A 62 14.64 3.86 -7.51
N TYR A 63 14.80 4.07 -6.19
CA TYR A 63 15.13 3.02 -5.25
C TYR A 63 14.10 3.03 -4.13
N TRP A 64 13.83 1.85 -3.57
CA TRP A 64 12.92 1.77 -2.44
C TRP A 64 13.52 0.86 -1.39
N ALA A 65 13.14 1.09 -0.15
CA ALA A 65 13.61 0.29 0.97
C ALA A 65 12.61 0.45 2.11
N VAL A 66 12.62 -0.53 3.02
CA VAL A 66 11.85 -0.42 4.23
C VAL A 66 12.81 -0.05 5.35
N ARG A 67 12.50 1.00 6.09
CA ARG A 67 13.31 1.45 7.20
C ARG A 67 12.41 1.67 8.39
N ASP A 68 12.74 1.02 9.48
CA ASP A 68 11.89 1.05 10.66
C ASP A 68 10.53 0.54 10.19
N ASP A 69 9.47 1.17 10.44
CA ASP A 69 8.17 0.72 10.00
C ASP A 69 7.63 1.63 8.91
N GLN A 70 8.51 2.01 7.97
CA GLN A 70 8.11 2.90 6.88
C GLN A 70 8.63 2.43 5.54
N TYR A 71 7.93 2.79 4.49
CA TYR A 71 8.38 2.67 3.13
C TYR A 71 9.15 3.94 2.79
N CYS A 72 10.34 3.79 2.21
CA CYS A 72 11.15 4.94 1.82
C CYS A 72 11.55 4.82 0.37
N SER A 73 11.67 5.95 -0.32
CA SER A 73 12.10 5.96 -1.71
C SER A 73 13.04 7.12 -2.00
N GLN A 74 13.87 6.94 -3.01
CA GLN A 74 14.82 7.93 -3.46
C GLN A 74 14.76 8.01 -4.97
N TRP A 75 14.75 9.22 -5.51
CA TRP A 75 14.54 9.42 -6.94
C TRP A 75 15.67 10.28 -7.52
N PRO A 76 16.74 9.63 -8.02
CA PRO A 76 17.85 10.38 -8.60
C PRO A 76 17.39 11.30 -9.72
N PRO A 77 18.02 12.45 -9.87
CA PRO A 77 19.24 12.88 -9.21
C PRO A 77 19.04 13.45 -7.81
N GLN A 78 17.84 13.43 -7.27
CA GLN A 78 17.59 13.93 -5.93
C GLN A 78 18.17 12.94 -4.93
N ALA A 79 18.92 13.46 -3.97
CA ALA A 79 19.61 12.62 -3.02
C ALA A 79 18.82 12.17 -1.81
N PRO A 80 17.91 12.97 -1.27
CA PRO A 80 17.24 12.56 -0.04
C PRO A 80 16.29 11.40 -0.24
N TRP A 81 16.13 10.61 0.81
CA TRP A 81 15.10 9.58 0.86
C TRP A 81 13.87 10.17 1.53
N ASP A 82 12.71 9.87 0.99
CA ASP A 82 11.44 10.26 1.60
C ASP A 82 10.75 9.03 2.12
N CYS A 83 10.23 9.10 3.33
CA CYS A 83 9.66 7.94 4.00
C CYS A 83 8.18 8.17 4.33
N TYR A 84 7.41 7.10 4.31
CA TYR A 84 5.97 7.15 4.44
C TYR A 84 5.48 6.04 5.35
N ASP A 85 4.48 6.34 6.16
CA ASP A 85 3.76 5.31 6.86
C ASP A 85 2.89 4.57 5.85
N VAL A 86 2.65 3.29 6.08
CA VAL A 86 1.90 2.47 5.13
C VAL A 86 0.74 1.79 5.84
N SER A 87 -0.43 1.84 5.23
CA SER A 87 -1.60 1.12 5.71
C SER A 87 -2.22 0.34 4.57
N GLN A 88 -2.96 -0.69 4.91
CA GLN A 88 -3.58 -1.55 3.91
C GLN A 88 -5.06 -1.77 4.24
N LYS A 89 -5.88 -1.80 3.20
CA LYS A 89 -7.28 -2.14 3.33
C LYS A 89 -7.62 -3.01 2.12
N GLY A 90 -7.75 -4.33 2.33
CA GLY A 90 -7.98 -5.24 1.22
C GLY A 90 -6.82 -5.21 0.26
N ASP A 91 -7.09 -4.92 -1.00
CA ASP A 91 -6.05 -4.82 -2.02
C ASP A 91 -5.57 -3.39 -2.23
N GLN A 92 -5.86 -2.49 -1.31
CA GLN A 92 -5.46 -1.10 -1.41
C GLN A 92 -4.34 -0.78 -0.43
N ILE A 93 -3.39 0.02 -0.87
CA ILE A 93 -2.28 0.47 -0.05
C ILE A 93 -2.33 1.99 0.03
N ARG A 94 -2.11 2.53 1.21
CA ARG A 94 -2.05 3.98 1.42
C ARG A 94 -0.68 4.35 1.98
N PHE A 95 -0.04 5.32 1.34
CA PHE A 95 1.21 5.89 1.83
C PHE A 95 0.92 7.27 2.39
N THR A 96 1.36 7.53 3.62
CA THR A 96 1.15 8.83 4.26
C THR A 96 2.50 9.41 4.62
N GLY A 97 2.86 10.50 3.97
CA GLY A 97 4.13 11.17 4.19
C GLY A 97 3.97 12.39 5.06
N ALA A 98 4.97 13.26 5.02
CA ALA A 98 4.96 14.48 5.80
C ALA A 98 3.85 15.40 5.32
N PHE A 99 3.35 16.21 6.23
CA PHE A 99 2.35 17.22 5.91
C PHE A 99 1.08 16.62 5.30
N ASN A 100 0.73 15.41 5.73
CA ASN A 100 -0.48 14.73 5.24
C ASN A 100 -0.46 14.48 3.73
N ASP A 101 0.71 14.25 3.19
CA ASP A 101 0.84 13.86 1.80
C ASP A 101 0.38 12.40 1.69
N VAL A 102 -0.74 12.15 1.04
CA VAL A 102 -1.35 10.82 1.00
C VAL A 102 -1.48 10.35 -0.44
N SER A 103 -1.03 9.12 -0.70
CA SER A 103 -1.19 8.47 -1.99
C SER A 103 -1.80 7.10 -1.77
N GLU A 104 -2.69 6.67 -2.66
CA GLU A 104 -3.34 5.37 -2.55
C GLU A 104 -3.27 4.63 -3.86
N GLY A 105 -3.02 3.34 -3.78
CA GLY A 105 -2.96 2.50 -4.96
C GLY A 105 -3.61 1.16 -4.71
N VAL A 106 -3.89 0.45 -5.79
CA VAL A 106 -4.54 -0.86 -5.75
C VAL A 106 -3.59 -1.86 -6.39
N PHE A 107 -3.44 -3.03 -5.77
CA PHE A 107 -2.57 -4.05 -6.36
C PHE A 107 -3.10 -4.49 -7.72
N VAL A 108 -2.20 -4.61 -8.69
CA VAL A 108 -2.52 -5.07 -10.03
C VAL A 108 -2.39 -6.57 -10.05
N GLU A 109 -3.41 -7.23 -10.59
CA GLU A 109 -3.36 -8.68 -10.73
C GLU A 109 -2.65 -9.01 -12.01
N GLU A 110 -1.77 -10.00 -11.99
CA GLU A 110 -1.03 -10.37 -13.20
C GLU A 110 -1.12 -11.81 -13.55
#